data_234b3372913bbb0698bb58f72935c509
#
_entry.id   234b3372913bbb0698bb58f72935c509
#
_cell.length_a   1.000
_cell.length_b   1.000
_cell.length_c   1.000
_cell.angle_alpha   90.00
_cell.angle_beta   90.00
_cell.angle_gamma   90.00
#
_symmetry.space_group_name_H-M   'P 1'
#
loop_
_entity.id
_entity.type
_entity.pdbx_description
1 polymer ?
#
loop_
_entity_poly.entity_id
_entity_poly.type
_entity_poly.pdbx_seq_one_letter_code
_entity_poly.pdbx_strand_id
1 'polypeptide(L)'
;MTNPIAERPVTLRCGFCGVLNRVDMNHAARSPVCGDCSKPMLLDRPIKVAEEDFDATVLGATVPVLVDFYADWCGPCKMVAPLVDEIAHDHIGKILVAKVDTDRAPEVSARFEIRSIPTLILFKDGQEVERSLGFEPERVRALAQGAVA
;
A
#
# COMPACT_ATOMS: atom_id res chain seq x y z
N MET A 1 7.16 -34.15 6.62
CA MET A 1 7.34 -33.35 5.41
C MET A 1 6.70 -32.00 5.61
N THR A 2 7.49 -30.93 5.64
CA THR A 2 6.96 -29.59 5.77
C THR A 2 6.52 -29.08 4.39
N ASN A 3 5.28 -28.63 4.27
CA ASN A 3 4.84 -27.95 3.05
C ASN A 3 5.58 -26.62 2.93
N PRO A 4 6.07 -26.28 1.74
CA PRO A 4 6.67 -24.96 1.54
C PRO A 4 5.62 -23.87 1.82
N ILE A 5 6.07 -22.76 2.42
CA ILE A 5 5.22 -21.61 2.61
C ILE A 5 4.86 -21.08 1.22
N ALA A 6 3.57 -20.91 0.97
CA ALA A 6 3.11 -20.37 -0.30
C ALA A 6 3.66 -18.97 -0.54
N GLU A 7 4.06 -18.69 -1.76
CA GLU A 7 4.46 -17.34 -2.16
C GLU A 7 3.31 -16.36 -1.97
N ARG A 8 3.66 -15.15 -1.57
CA ARG A 8 2.72 -14.04 -1.39
C ARG A 8 3.16 -12.86 -2.24
N PRO A 9 3.06 -12.98 -3.57
CA PRO A 9 3.63 -11.98 -4.47
C PRO A 9 2.82 -10.69 -4.52
N VAL A 10 3.54 -9.60 -4.71
CA VAL A 10 2.99 -8.30 -5.08
C VAL A 10 3.82 -7.75 -6.26
N THR A 11 3.20 -6.90 -7.08
CA THR A 11 3.87 -6.26 -8.21
C THR A 11 4.16 -4.82 -7.84
N LEU A 12 5.44 -4.45 -7.86
CA LEU A 12 5.91 -3.12 -7.44
C LEU A 12 6.79 -2.50 -8.50
N ARG A 13 6.61 -1.21 -8.74
CA ARG A 13 7.51 -0.46 -9.61
C ARG A 13 8.71 0.03 -8.81
N CYS A 14 9.91 -0.22 -9.33
CA CYS A 14 11.13 0.29 -8.72
C CYS A 14 11.16 1.82 -8.79
N GLY A 15 11.38 2.47 -7.64
CA GLY A 15 11.44 3.92 -7.56
C GLY A 15 12.70 4.53 -8.18
N PHE A 16 13.68 3.71 -8.53
CA PHE A 16 14.95 4.17 -9.11
C PHE A 16 15.01 3.99 -10.62
N CYS A 17 14.69 2.79 -11.13
CA CYS A 17 14.82 2.50 -12.57
C CYS A 17 13.50 2.37 -13.30
N GLY A 18 12.37 2.34 -12.59
CA GLY A 18 11.04 2.30 -13.18
C GLY A 18 10.58 0.92 -13.67
N VAL A 19 11.32 -0.14 -13.43
CA VAL A 19 10.93 -1.49 -13.84
C VAL A 19 9.95 -2.08 -12.82
N LEU A 20 8.95 -2.82 -13.31
CA LEU A 20 8.04 -3.57 -12.45
C LEU A 20 8.75 -4.83 -11.93
N ASN A 21 8.60 -5.08 -10.64
CA ASN A 21 9.15 -6.25 -9.96
C ASN A 21 8.02 -7.07 -9.34
N ARG A 22 8.22 -8.38 -9.30
CA ARG A 22 7.40 -9.29 -8.51
C ARG A 22 8.16 -9.59 -7.22
N VAL A 23 7.58 -9.20 -6.08
CA VAL A 23 8.22 -9.35 -4.78
C VAL A 23 7.38 -10.28 -3.91
N ASP A 24 8.03 -11.27 -3.31
CA ASP A 24 7.36 -12.14 -2.34
C ASP A 24 7.34 -11.44 -0.98
N MET A 25 6.14 -11.15 -0.47
CA MET A 25 5.97 -10.47 0.82
C MET A 25 6.51 -11.27 2.00
N ASN A 26 6.70 -12.58 1.84
CA ASN A 26 7.36 -13.37 2.88
C ASN A 26 8.81 -12.92 3.11
N HIS A 27 9.41 -12.26 2.14
CA HIS A 27 10.78 -11.76 2.21
C HIS A 27 10.85 -10.24 2.37
N ALA A 28 9.73 -9.56 2.64
CA ALA A 28 9.68 -8.10 2.70
C ALA A 28 10.67 -7.50 3.72
N ALA A 29 10.86 -8.15 4.86
CA ALA A 29 11.76 -7.69 5.90
C ALA A 29 13.24 -7.99 5.61
N ARG A 30 13.55 -8.72 4.53
CA ARG A 30 14.92 -9.12 4.16
C ARG A 30 15.54 -8.20 3.12
N SER A 31 15.07 -6.98 3.03
CA SER A 31 15.59 -5.96 2.11
C SER A 31 15.65 -6.44 0.66
N PRO A 32 14.48 -6.77 0.04
CA PRO A 32 14.47 -7.18 -1.36
C PRO A 32 15.02 -6.09 -2.26
N VAL A 33 15.62 -6.48 -3.37
CA VAL A 33 16.21 -5.54 -4.34
C VAL A 33 15.54 -5.69 -5.69
N CYS A 34 15.58 -4.60 -6.47
CA CYS A 34 15.11 -4.62 -7.85
C CYS A 34 15.93 -5.61 -8.69
N GLY A 35 15.26 -6.46 -9.45
CA GLY A 35 15.92 -7.45 -10.28
C GLY A 35 16.71 -6.86 -11.45
N ASP A 36 16.49 -5.59 -11.78
CA ASP A 36 17.15 -4.92 -12.89
C ASP A 36 18.31 -4.02 -12.43
N CYS A 37 18.04 -3.10 -11.47
CA CYS A 37 19.06 -2.13 -11.04
C CYS A 37 19.70 -2.44 -9.69
N SER A 38 19.25 -3.48 -8.99
CA SER A 38 19.75 -3.92 -7.69
C SER A 38 19.57 -2.92 -6.54
N LYS A 39 18.81 -1.83 -6.74
CA LYS A 39 18.49 -0.88 -5.67
C LYS A 39 17.46 -1.48 -4.72
N PRO A 40 17.48 -1.10 -3.43
CA PRO A 40 16.57 -1.67 -2.46
C PRO A 40 15.12 -1.26 -2.74
N MET A 41 14.21 -2.20 -2.49
CA MET A 41 12.77 -1.98 -2.53
C MET A 41 12.26 -1.97 -1.09
N LEU A 42 12.12 -0.79 -0.51
CA LEU A 42 11.85 -0.61 0.91
C LEU A 42 10.36 -0.80 1.20
N LEU A 43 10.04 -1.88 1.92
CA LEU A 43 8.67 -2.25 2.25
C LEU A 43 8.33 -2.02 3.73
N ASP A 44 9.25 -1.43 4.49
CA ASP A 44 9.04 -0.99 5.87
C ASP A 44 8.39 0.40 5.95
N ARG A 45 7.97 0.93 4.82
CA ARG A 45 7.36 2.25 4.66
C ARG A 45 6.34 2.21 3.53
N PRO A 46 5.42 3.21 3.47
CA PRO A 46 4.46 3.27 2.38
C PRO A 46 5.16 3.41 1.03
N ILE A 47 4.58 2.77 0.02
CA ILE A 47 5.04 2.90 -1.36
C ILE A 47 4.10 3.85 -2.11
N LYS A 48 4.64 4.66 -3.01
CA LYS A 48 3.83 5.49 -3.89
C LYS A 48 3.40 4.67 -5.10
N VAL A 49 2.11 4.70 -5.41
CA VAL A 49 1.54 3.96 -6.53
C VAL A 49 0.92 4.93 -7.51
N ALA A 50 1.41 4.91 -8.74
CA ALA A 50 0.87 5.72 -9.82
C ALA A 50 -0.44 5.13 -10.35
N GLU A 51 -1.24 5.95 -11.02
CA GLU A 51 -2.54 5.53 -11.55
C GLU A 51 -2.45 4.31 -12.44
N GLU A 52 -1.46 4.28 -13.34
CA GLU A 52 -1.25 3.16 -14.26
C GLU A 52 -0.85 1.85 -13.57
N ASP A 53 -0.35 1.92 -12.35
CA ASP A 53 0.09 0.74 -11.60
C ASP A 53 -0.95 0.26 -10.58
N PHE A 54 -2.03 1.01 -10.39
CA PHE A 54 -2.99 0.73 -9.32
C PHE A 54 -3.57 -0.68 -9.39
N ASP A 55 -4.04 -1.10 -10.55
CA ASP A 55 -4.65 -2.42 -10.68
C ASP A 55 -3.64 -3.54 -10.42
N ALA A 56 -2.44 -3.44 -10.99
CA ALA A 56 -1.42 -4.47 -10.82
C ALA A 56 -0.91 -4.54 -9.37
N THR A 57 -0.64 -3.39 -8.75
CA THR A 57 -0.03 -3.33 -7.43
C THR A 57 -1.06 -3.54 -6.31
N VAL A 58 -2.20 -2.86 -6.37
CA VAL A 58 -3.19 -2.88 -5.30
C VAL A 58 -4.18 -4.02 -5.49
N LEU A 59 -4.85 -4.07 -6.63
CA LEU A 59 -5.89 -5.06 -6.85
C LEU A 59 -5.32 -6.45 -7.12
N GLY A 60 -4.14 -6.53 -7.70
CA GLY A 60 -3.46 -7.79 -7.97
C GLY A 60 -2.64 -8.34 -6.80
N ALA A 61 -2.57 -7.64 -5.67
CA ALA A 61 -1.78 -8.09 -4.53
C ALA A 61 -2.41 -9.32 -3.87
N THR A 62 -1.55 -10.25 -3.43
CA THR A 62 -2.00 -11.45 -2.69
C THR A 62 -2.08 -11.22 -1.18
N VAL A 63 -1.66 -10.04 -0.72
CA VAL A 63 -1.76 -9.62 0.68
C VAL A 63 -2.73 -8.46 0.79
N PRO A 64 -3.27 -8.18 2.00
CA PRO A 64 -4.07 -6.98 2.18
C PRO A 64 -3.26 -5.71 1.88
N VAL A 65 -3.91 -4.73 1.25
CA VAL A 65 -3.28 -3.46 0.90
C VAL A 65 -4.08 -2.33 1.56
N LEU A 66 -3.40 -1.53 2.35
CA LEU A 66 -3.97 -0.30 2.90
C LEU A 66 -3.54 0.86 2.01
N VAL A 67 -4.49 1.55 1.39
CA VAL A 67 -4.21 2.65 0.47
C VAL A 67 -4.59 3.97 1.12
N ASP A 68 -3.64 4.90 1.17
CA ASP A 68 -3.83 6.27 1.63
C ASP A 68 -4.00 7.17 0.40
N PHE A 69 -5.23 7.62 0.16
CA PHE A 69 -5.53 8.61 -0.88
C PHE A 69 -5.31 10.00 -0.29
N TYR A 70 -4.36 10.73 -0.83
CA TYR A 70 -3.87 11.99 -0.28
C TYR A 70 -3.61 13.03 -1.37
N ALA A 71 -3.27 14.25 -0.95
CA ALA A 71 -2.69 15.28 -1.81
C ALA A 71 -1.65 16.07 -1.00
N ASP A 72 -0.68 16.64 -1.71
CA ASP A 72 0.43 17.36 -1.06
C ASP A 72 -0.03 18.61 -0.30
N TRP A 73 -1.13 19.24 -0.74
CA TRP A 73 -1.67 20.46 -0.12
C TRP A 73 -2.58 20.18 1.08
N CYS A 74 -2.87 18.93 1.37
CA CYS A 74 -3.87 18.54 2.37
C CYS A 74 -3.28 18.46 3.77
N GLY A 75 -3.73 19.35 4.67
CA GLY A 75 -3.27 19.40 6.06
C GLY A 75 -3.58 18.11 6.83
N PRO A 76 -4.85 17.64 6.84
CA PRO A 76 -5.20 16.39 7.54
C PRO A 76 -4.45 15.16 7.00
N CYS A 77 -4.11 15.15 5.70
CA CYS A 77 -3.27 14.09 5.11
C CYS A 77 -1.89 14.03 5.77
N LYS A 78 -1.32 15.20 6.06
CA LYS A 78 -0.02 15.30 6.74
C LYS A 78 -0.10 14.86 8.19
N MET A 79 -1.27 15.01 8.82
CA MET A 79 -1.49 14.56 10.19
C MET A 79 -1.59 13.04 10.30
N VAL A 80 -2.14 12.38 9.30
CA VAL A 80 -2.27 10.91 9.30
C VAL A 80 -1.00 10.21 8.80
N ALA A 81 -0.13 10.92 8.06
CA ALA A 81 1.05 10.32 7.44
C ALA A 81 1.97 9.58 8.44
N PRO A 82 2.28 10.11 9.65
CA PRO A 82 3.11 9.36 10.60
C PRO A 82 2.50 8.03 11.02
N LEU A 83 1.17 7.97 11.13
CA LEU A 83 0.47 6.74 11.48
C LEU A 83 0.55 5.73 10.33
N VAL A 84 0.42 6.20 9.09
CA VAL A 84 0.54 5.35 7.91
C VAL A 84 1.95 4.77 7.81
N ASP A 85 2.96 5.59 8.09
CA ASP A 85 4.36 5.15 8.15
C ASP A 85 4.56 4.07 9.22
N GLU A 86 4.00 4.29 10.41
CA GLU A 86 4.08 3.35 11.53
C GLU A 86 3.44 2.00 11.18
N ILE A 87 2.27 2.03 10.55
CA ILE A 87 1.57 0.81 10.13
C ILE A 87 2.41 0.02 9.13
N ALA A 88 3.02 0.70 8.16
CA ALA A 88 3.88 0.05 7.18
C ALA A 88 5.08 -0.63 7.84
N HIS A 89 5.68 0.01 8.83
CA HIS A 89 6.81 -0.51 9.56
C HIS A 89 6.41 -1.71 10.44
N ASP A 90 5.34 -1.55 11.23
CA ASP A 90 4.94 -2.54 12.22
C ASP A 90 4.37 -3.81 11.61
N HIS A 91 3.79 -3.71 10.41
CA HIS A 91 3.15 -4.84 9.72
C HIS A 91 3.89 -5.26 8.45
N ILE A 92 5.18 -5.00 8.40
CA ILE A 92 6.01 -5.37 7.24
C ILE A 92 5.84 -6.86 6.90
N GLY A 93 5.59 -7.15 5.63
CA GLY A 93 5.37 -8.52 5.15
C GLY A 93 3.94 -9.02 5.32
N LYS A 94 3.10 -8.36 6.12
CA LYS A 94 1.71 -8.77 6.36
C LYS A 94 0.72 -7.89 5.62
N ILE A 95 0.98 -6.60 5.54
CA ILE A 95 0.17 -5.61 4.82
C ILE A 95 1.10 -4.83 3.90
N LEU A 96 0.66 -4.58 2.67
CA LEU A 96 1.31 -3.61 1.81
C LEU A 96 0.62 -2.27 2.04
N VAL A 97 1.38 -1.23 2.33
CA VAL A 97 0.85 0.11 2.51
C VAL A 97 1.22 0.96 1.30
N ALA A 98 0.21 1.49 0.63
CA ALA A 98 0.37 2.26 -0.60
C ALA A 98 -0.17 3.67 -0.41
N LYS A 99 0.42 4.63 -1.12
CA LYS A 99 -0.05 6.02 -1.16
C LYS A 99 -0.37 6.39 -2.60
N VAL A 100 -1.54 6.96 -2.80
CA VAL A 100 -2.02 7.41 -4.11
C VAL A 100 -2.30 8.90 -4.04
N ASP A 101 -1.58 9.68 -4.86
CA ASP A 101 -1.78 11.12 -4.99
C ASP A 101 -3.03 11.36 -5.85
N THR A 102 -4.09 11.88 -5.24
CA THR A 102 -5.36 12.09 -5.94
C THR A 102 -5.27 13.11 -7.07
N ASP A 103 -4.36 14.08 -6.97
CA ASP A 103 -4.14 15.06 -8.03
C ASP A 103 -3.54 14.43 -9.28
N ARG A 104 -2.78 13.34 -9.12
CA ARG A 104 -2.14 12.61 -10.20
C ARG A 104 -2.86 11.33 -10.61
N ALA A 105 -3.93 10.98 -9.91
CA ALA A 105 -4.69 9.76 -10.16
C ALA A 105 -6.20 10.06 -10.21
N PRO A 106 -6.65 10.92 -11.15
CA PRO A 106 -8.05 11.31 -11.22
C PRO A 106 -8.99 10.15 -11.55
N GLU A 107 -8.56 9.21 -12.40
CA GLU A 107 -9.40 8.08 -12.79
C GLU A 107 -9.61 7.10 -11.65
N VAL A 108 -8.54 6.78 -10.91
CA VAL A 108 -8.62 5.90 -9.73
C VAL A 108 -9.46 6.57 -8.65
N SER A 109 -9.25 7.87 -8.44
CA SER A 109 -10.02 8.64 -7.44
C SER A 109 -11.51 8.64 -7.77
N ALA A 110 -11.87 8.82 -9.03
CA ALA A 110 -13.26 8.76 -9.47
C ALA A 110 -13.85 7.36 -9.33
N ARG A 111 -13.08 6.35 -9.69
CA ARG A 111 -13.48 4.94 -9.64
C ARG A 111 -13.87 4.50 -8.23
N PHE A 112 -13.15 4.97 -7.21
CA PHE A 112 -13.44 4.65 -5.82
C PHE A 112 -14.18 5.76 -5.09
N GLU A 113 -14.70 6.75 -5.83
CA GLU A 113 -15.50 7.84 -5.29
C GLU A 113 -14.82 8.57 -4.14
N ILE A 114 -13.55 8.93 -4.35
CA ILE A 114 -12.77 9.68 -3.35
C ILE A 114 -13.24 11.13 -3.39
N ARG A 115 -14.05 11.53 -2.40
CA ARG A 115 -14.66 12.87 -2.32
C ARG A 115 -13.99 13.75 -1.29
N SER A 116 -13.33 13.15 -0.33
CA SER A 116 -12.58 13.86 0.71
C SER A 116 -11.25 13.16 0.94
N ILE A 117 -10.26 13.88 1.41
CA ILE A 117 -8.93 13.34 1.73
C ILE A 117 -8.49 13.78 3.13
N PRO A 118 -7.75 12.94 3.88
CA PRO A 118 -7.34 11.60 3.46
C PRO A 118 -8.52 10.62 3.48
N THR A 119 -8.51 9.69 2.54
CA THR A 119 -9.37 8.50 2.60
C THR A 119 -8.45 7.30 2.60
N LEU A 120 -8.59 6.44 3.60
CA LEU A 120 -7.82 5.20 3.67
C LEU A 120 -8.74 4.04 3.39
N ILE A 121 -8.37 3.21 2.42
CA ILE A 121 -9.16 2.06 2.00
C ILE A 121 -8.34 0.80 2.19
N LEU A 122 -8.92 -0.19 2.87
CA LEU A 122 -8.34 -1.52 2.96
C LEU A 122 -8.87 -2.36 1.80
N PHE A 123 -7.96 -2.87 0.98
CA PHE A 123 -8.27 -3.81 -0.11
C PHE A 123 -7.80 -5.20 0.29
N LYS A 124 -8.60 -6.20 -0.04
CA LYS A 124 -8.25 -7.59 0.15
C LYS A 124 -8.79 -8.40 -1.02
N ASP A 125 -7.94 -9.22 -1.62
CA ASP A 125 -8.30 -10.03 -2.78
C ASP A 125 -8.91 -9.20 -3.91
N GLY A 126 -8.37 -8.01 -4.16
CA GLY A 126 -8.79 -7.13 -5.23
C GLY A 126 -10.06 -6.34 -4.97
N GLN A 127 -10.58 -6.37 -3.74
CA GLN A 127 -11.84 -5.68 -3.41
C GLN A 127 -11.70 -4.78 -2.21
N GLU A 128 -12.42 -3.67 -2.23
CA GLU A 128 -12.53 -2.78 -1.07
C GLU A 128 -13.29 -3.50 0.04
N VAL A 129 -12.66 -3.58 1.21
CA VAL A 129 -13.25 -4.22 2.39
C VAL A 129 -13.87 -3.17 3.32
N GLU A 130 -13.12 -2.11 3.57
CA GLU A 130 -13.54 -1.06 4.50
C GLU A 130 -12.74 0.20 4.23
N ARG A 131 -13.29 1.37 4.64
CA ARG A 131 -12.60 2.65 4.50
C ARG A 131 -12.76 3.53 5.72
N SER A 132 -11.81 4.45 5.87
CA SER A 132 -11.82 5.50 6.88
C SER A 132 -11.72 6.85 6.18
N LEU A 133 -12.57 7.78 6.57
CA LEU A 133 -12.64 9.13 5.98
C LEU A 133 -12.08 10.16 6.96
N GLY A 134 -11.15 10.99 6.48
CA GLY A 134 -10.57 12.06 7.27
C GLY A 134 -9.50 11.56 8.25
N PHE A 135 -9.15 12.43 9.22
CA PHE A 135 -8.14 12.11 10.24
C PHE A 135 -8.82 11.36 11.40
N GLU A 136 -8.79 10.03 11.32
CA GLU A 136 -9.38 9.14 12.32
C GLU A 136 -8.39 8.03 12.72
N PRO A 137 -7.42 8.34 13.60
CA PRO A 137 -6.32 7.42 13.90
C PRO A 137 -6.77 6.05 14.43
N GLU A 138 -7.77 6.02 15.33
CA GLU A 138 -8.23 4.77 15.92
C GLU A 138 -8.86 3.85 14.89
N ARG A 139 -9.63 4.43 13.96
CA ARG A 139 -10.24 3.65 12.89
C ARG A 139 -9.19 3.10 11.93
N VAL A 140 -8.18 3.89 11.60
CA VAL A 140 -7.09 3.46 10.72
C VAL A 140 -6.29 2.32 11.38
N ARG A 141 -6.00 2.43 12.67
CA ARG A 141 -5.35 1.34 13.41
C ARG A 141 -6.19 0.06 13.40
N ALA A 142 -7.51 0.22 13.58
CA ALA A 142 -8.43 -0.92 13.56
C ALA A 142 -8.47 -1.61 12.18
N LEU A 143 -8.43 -0.85 11.09
CA LEU A 143 -8.34 -1.41 9.73
C LEU A 143 -7.10 -2.28 9.58
N ALA A 144 -5.95 -1.77 10.00
CA ALA A 144 -4.68 -2.49 9.90
C ALA A 144 -4.69 -3.76 10.75
N GLN A 145 -5.13 -3.67 12.00
CA GLN A 145 -5.18 -4.82 12.91
C GLN A 145 -6.15 -5.89 12.42
N GLY A 146 -7.30 -5.49 11.90
CA GLY A 146 -8.28 -6.42 11.31
C GLY A 146 -7.73 -7.16 10.10
N ALA A 147 -6.85 -6.52 9.33
CA ALA A 147 -6.26 -7.12 8.15
C ALA A 147 -5.26 -8.24 8.46
N VAL A 148 -4.61 -8.19 9.65
CA VAL A 148 -3.59 -9.17 10.04
C VAL A 148 -4.10 -10.20 11.06
N ALA A 149 -5.33 -10.04 11.50
CA ALA A 149 -5.95 -10.96 12.48
C ALA A 149 -6.24 -12.33 11.87
#